data_d7963b081155889f8d9d8ea5d98ac28c
#
_entry.id   d7963b081155889f8d9d8ea5d98ac28c
#
_cell.length_a   1.000
_cell.length_b   1.000
_cell.length_c   1.000
_cell.angle_alpha   90.00
_cell.angle_beta   90.00
_cell.angle_gamma   90.00
#
_symmetry.space_group_name_H-M   'P 1'
#
loop_
_entity.id
_entity.type
_entity.pdbx_description
1 polymer ?
#
loop_
_entity_poly.entity_id
_entity_poly.type
_entity_poly.pdbx_seq_one_letter_code
_entity_poly.pdbx_strand_id
1 'polypeptide(L)' 'MKRGYAMEKFEMKKSAEANIYKSIRFPVEINSQIIDIVEKANKGLDKKEYSFNGFVVSACEFALKHMKQ' A
#
# COMPACT_ATOMS: atom_id res chain seq x y z
N MET A 1 11.61 17.54 -5.06
CA MET A 1 11.79 17.21 -4.55
C MET A 1 11.80 16.46 -4.03
N LYS A 2 11.97 16.10 -3.78
CA LYS A 2 12.00 15.34 -3.31
C LYS A 2 11.84 15.22 -2.41
N ARG A 3 11.53 14.89 -2.16
CA ARG A 3 11.27 14.63 -1.22
C ARG A 3 11.86 13.87 -0.44
N GLY A 4 12.41 13.88 -0.03
CA GLY A 4 13.13 13.06 0.73
C GLY A 4 12.46 12.19 1.60
N TYR A 5 11.89 11.32 1.17
CA TYR A 5 11.21 10.44 2.00
C TYR A 5 12.04 9.31 2.44
N ALA A 6 11.89 8.96 3.64
CA ALA A 6 12.59 7.83 4.17
C ALA A 6 12.21 6.54 3.56
N MET A 7 11.05 6.48 3.00
CA MET A 7 10.62 5.26 2.43
C MET A 7 10.94 5.13 1.04
N GLU A 8 12.02 5.58 0.68
CA GLU A 8 12.41 5.53 -0.66
C GLU A 8 12.23 4.15 -1.18
N LYS A 9 11.81 4.03 -2.35
CA LYS A 9 11.64 2.78 -3.04
C LYS A 9 10.47 1.93 -2.60
N PHE A 10 9.59 2.45 -1.76
CA PHE A 10 8.36 1.72 -1.53
C PHE A 10 7.50 1.86 -2.79
N GLU A 11 7.15 0.75 -3.37
CA GLU A 11 6.33 0.76 -4.56
C GLU A 11 5.07 -0.01 -4.31
N MET A 12 3.94 0.61 -4.60
CA MET A 12 2.67 -0.05 -4.43
C MET A 12 2.36 -0.87 -5.66
N LYS A 13 2.21 -2.16 -5.48
CA LYS A 13 1.94 -3.03 -6.60
C LYS A 13 0.49 -2.90 -7.03
N LYS A 14 0.27 -3.05 -8.31
CA LYS A 14 -1.06 -2.92 -8.85
C LYS A 14 -1.96 -4.06 -8.42
N SER A 15 -1.42 -5.23 -8.32
CA SER A 15 -2.21 -6.34 -7.84
C SER A 15 -1.32 -7.23 -7.03
N ALA A 16 -1.91 -7.91 -6.11
CA ALA A 16 -1.16 -8.81 -5.27
C ALA A 16 -1.96 -10.08 -5.16
N GLU A 17 -1.28 -11.19 -5.33
CA GLU A 17 -1.94 -12.46 -5.16
C GLU A 17 -2.18 -12.68 -3.70
N ALA A 18 -3.38 -13.06 -3.39
CA ALA A 18 -3.73 -13.27 -2.00
C ALA A 18 -4.37 -14.62 -1.89
N ASN A 19 -3.65 -15.56 -1.37
CA ASN A 19 -4.12 -16.90 -1.22
C ASN A 19 -4.64 -17.22 0.17
N ILE A 20 -4.30 -16.39 1.12
CA ILE A 20 -4.72 -16.61 2.48
C ILE A 20 -5.45 -15.38 2.98
N TYR A 21 -6.63 -15.59 3.49
CA TYR A 21 -7.45 -14.49 3.95
C TYR A 21 -7.20 -14.23 5.42
N LYS A 22 -6.99 -12.98 5.78
CA LYS A 22 -6.86 -12.58 7.15
C LYS A 22 -7.65 -11.32 7.39
N SER A 23 -8.22 -11.25 8.56
CA SER A 23 -8.99 -10.09 8.94
C SER A 23 -8.15 -9.23 9.87
N ILE A 24 -8.01 -7.98 9.54
CA ILE A 24 -7.18 -7.08 10.32
C ILE A 24 -7.95 -5.81 10.62
N ARG A 25 -7.82 -5.33 11.83
CA ARG A 25 -8.44 -4.07 12.19
C ARG A 25 -7.44 -2.95 12.06
N PHE A 26 -7.89 -1.83 11.53
CA PHE A 26 -7.03 -0.68 11.36
C PHE A 26 -7.54 0.48 12.19
N PRO A 27 -6.66 1.25 12.80
CA PRO A 27 -7.07 2.52 13.36
C PRO A 27 -7.67 3.39 12.27
N VAL A 28 -8.63 4.22 12.64
CA VAL A 28 -9.32 5.05 11.67
C VAL A 28 -8.34 5.89 10.87
N GLU A 29 -7.34 6.44 11.52
CA GLU A 29 -6.40 7.33 10.84
C GLU A 29 -5.60 6.60 9.80
N ILE A 30 -5.15 5.40 10.11
CA ILE A 30 -4.36 4.64 9.15
C ILE A 30 -5.25 4.22 7.99
N ASN A 31 -6.45 3.80 8.30
CA ASN A 31 -7.38 3.39 7.27
C ASN A 31 -7.65 4.52 6.29
N SER A 32 -7.91 5.72 6.82
CA SER A 32 -8.20 6.87 5.98
C SER A 32 -7.02 7.24 5.09
N GLN A 33 -5.83 7.16 5.64
CA GLN A 33 -4.65 7.50 4.86
C GLN A 33 -4.43 6.53 3.73
N ILE A 34 -4.66 5.24 3.98
CA ILE A 34 -4.48 4.25 2.93
C ILE A 34 -5.51 4.46 1.83
N ILE A 35 -6.76 4.71 2.22
CA ILE A 35 -7.80 4.94 1.23
C ILE A 35 -7.44 6.14 0.35
N ASP A 36 -6.96 7.19 0.97
CA ASP A 36 -6.61 8.40 0.25
C ASP A 36 -5.47 8.12 -0.74
N ILE A 37 -4.47 7.38 -0.31
CA ILE A 37 -3.34 7.05 -1.17
C ILE A 37 -3.80 6.22 -2.35
N VAL A 38 -4.64 5.22 -2.10
CA VAL A 38 -5.10 4.36 -3.17
C VAL A 38 -5.95 5.15 -4.17
N GLU A 39 -6.79 6.03 -3.67
CA GLU A 39 -7.62 6.83 -4.56
C GLU A 39 -6.77 7.74 -5.42
N LYS A 40 -5.75 8.33 -4.84
CA LYS A 40 -4.88 9.20 -5.62
C LYS A 40 -4.10 8.41 -6.65
N ALA A 41 -3.70 7.20 -6.33
CA ALA A 41 -2.96 6.38 -7.26
C ALA A 41 -3.84 5.98 -8.45
N ASN A 42 -5.13 5.85 -8.22
CA ASN A 42 -6.04 5.48 -9.31
C ASN A 42 -6.53 6.68 -10.10
N LYS A 43 -6.25 7.87 -9.64
CA LYS A 43 -6.76 9.06 -10.29
C LYS A 43 -6.18 9.16 -11.69
N GLY A 44 -7.03 9.39 -12.65
CA GLY A 44 -6.58 9.51 -14.02
C GLY A 44 -6.46 8.21 -14.76
N LEU A 45 -6.68 7.11 -14.10
CA LEU A 45 -6.63 5.82 -14.77
C LEU A 45 -8.01 5.45 -15.27
N ASP A 46 -8.05 4.72 -16.37
CA ASP A 46 -9.31 4.32 -16.94
C ASP A 46 -10.05 3.36 -16.02
N LYS A 47 -9.34 2.58 -15.27
CA LYS A 47 -9.97 1.70 -14.33
C LYS A 47 -9.09 1.60 -13.12
N LYS A 48 -9.65 1.12 -12.04
CA LYS A 48 -8.92 1.03 -10.80
C LYS A 48 -7.90 -0.08 -10.88
N GLU A 49 -6.65 0.26 -10.77
CA GLU A 49 -5.57 -0.72 -10.82
C GLU A 49 -4.96 -0.97 -9.46
N TYR A 50 -5.16 -0.05 -8.53
CA TYR A 50 -4.61 -0.19 -7.18
C TYR A 50 -5.74 -0.45 -6.22
N SER A 51 -5.47 -1.20 -5.18
CA SER A 51 -6.49 -1.53 -4.21
C SER A 51 -5.92 -1.41 -2.81
N PHE A 52 -6.84 -1.34 -1.85
CA PHE A 52 -6.46 -1.32 -0.45
C PHE A 52 -5.65 -2.56 -0.12
N ASN A 53 -6.13 -3.70 -0.57
CA ASN A 53 -5.44 -4.95 -0.31
C ASN A 53 -4.04 -4.95 -0.91
N GLY A 54 -3.93 -4.47 -2.13
CA GLY A 54 -2.64 -4.40 -2.78
C GLY A 54 -1.67 -3.51 -2.03
N PHE A 55 -2.17 -2.38 -1.50
CA PHE A 55 -1.32 -1.51 -0.71
C PHE A 55 -0.81 -2.23 0.54
N VAL A 56 -1.71 -2.92 1.24
CA VAL A 56 -1.33 -3.58 2.47
C VAL A 56 -0.30 -4.67 2.20
N VAL A 57 -0.50 -5.46 1.17
CA VAL A 57 0.46 -6.50 0.86
C VAL A 57 1.81 -5.90 0.46
N SER A 58 1.79 -4.83 -0.32
CA SER A 58 3.04 -4.16 -0.70
C SER A 58 3.76 -3.61 0.50
N ALA A 59 3.02 -3.04 1.43
CA ALA A 59 3.63 -2.49 2.64
C ALA A 59 4.24 -3.60 3.48
N CYS A 60 3.57 -4.73 3.55
CA CYS A 60 4.11 -5.85 4.29
C CYS A 60 5.39 -6.36 3.65
N GLU A 61 5.42 -6.45 2.34
CA GLU A 61 6.63 -6.87 1.67
C GLU A 61 7.76 -5.91 1.91
N PHE A 62 7.46 -4.63 1.85
CA PHE A 62 8.47 -3.62 2.10
C PHE A 62 9.02 -3.74 3.51
N ALA A 63 8.13 -3.89 4.47
CA ALA A 63 8.54 -4.01 5.86
C ALA A 63 9.39 -5.25 6.08
N LEU A 64 9.01 -6.36 5.49
CA LEU A 64 9.76 -7.59 5.66
C LEU A 64 11.15 -7.48 5.08
N LYS A 65 11.29 -6.80 3.95
CA LYS A 65 12.58 -6.63 3.36
C LYS A 65 13.50 -5.75 4.17
N HIS A 66 12.93 -4.80 4.88
CA HIS A 66 13.73 -3.80 5.58
C HIS A 66 13.79 -3.99 7.08
N MET A 67 13.22 -5.07 7.55
CA MET A 67 13.32 -5.35 8.97
C MET A 67 14.68 -5.85 9.31
N LYS A 68 15.14 -5.48 10.48
CA LYS A 68 16.34 -6.06 10.95
C LYS A 68 16.03 -7.34 11.65
N GLN A 69 16.82 -8.33 11.39
CA GLN A 69 16.60 -9.63 11.97
C GLN A 69 17.52 -9.87 13.14
#